data_8f2be9ecc20c8a7dd6dc7d78ba6fbaab
#
_entry.id   8f2be9ecc20c8a7dd6dc7d78ba6fbaab
#
_cell.length_a   1.000
_cell.length_b   1.000
_cell.length_c   1.000
_cell.angle_alpha   90.00
_cell.angle_beta   90.00
_cell.angle_gamma   90.00
#
_symmetry.space_group_name_H-M   'P 1'
#
loop_
_entity.id
_entity.type
_entity.pdbx_description
1 polymer ?
#
loop_
_entity_poly.entity_id
_entity_poly.type
_entity_poly.pdbx_seq_one_letter_code
_entity_poly.pdbx_strand_id
1 'polypeptide(L)'
;PEGELAIAQAVVYLACAPKSNAVYNAYNAVRAFVKTDRTRPVPMYLRNAPTKLMKELGYHEGYRYAHDEPGAFAAGEIYMPEGLEGRKWYKPVDRGLEIKIAEKLARLESLNEEARKAGRGRRRGQGR
;
A
#
# COMPACT_ATOMS: atom_id res chain seq x y z
N PRO A 1 -15.27 12.71 -24.43
CA PRO A 1 -15.16 11.40 -25.13
C PRO A 1 -14.14 10.47 -24.47
N GLU A 2 -13.06 10.98 -23.83
CA GLU A 2 -12.03 10.14 -23.20
C GLU A 2 -12.59 9.27 -22.06
N GLY A 3 -13.53 9.79 -21.28
CA GLY A 3 -14.19 9.04 -20.22
C GLY A 3 -15.02 7.86 -20.75
N GLU A 4 -15.70 8.05 -21.86
CA GLU A 4 -16.48 6.98 -22.50
C GLU A 4 -15.58 5.88 -23.05
N LEU A 5 -14.44 6.24 -23.65
CA LEU A 5 -13.45 5.29 -24.12
C LEU A 5 -12.81 4.50 -22.98
N ALA A 6 -12.53 5.15 -21.85
CA ALA A 6 -12.00 4.47 -20.68
C ALA A 6 -13.00 3.44 -20.12
N ILE A 7 -14.30 3.76 -20.09
CA ILE A 7 -15.35 2.82 -19.71
C ILE A 7 -15.42 1.67 -20.70
N ALA A 8 -15.38 1.93 -22.00
CA ALA A 8 -15.39 0.89 -23.02
C ALA A 8 -14.19 -0.05 -22.91
N GLN A 9 -12.99 0.46 -22.67
CA GLN A 9 -11.80 -0.35 -22.39
C GLN A 9 -11.97 -1.22 -21.16
N ALA A 10 -12.51 -0.66 -20.06
CA ALA A 10 -12.76 -1.41 -18.84
C ALA A 10 -13.75 -2.58 -19.10
N VAL A 11 -14.82 -2.34 -19.87
CA VAL A 11 -15.78 -3.39 -20.24
C VAL A 11 -15.12 -4.50 -21.03
N VAL A 12 -14.33 -4.18 -22.05
CA VAL A 12 -13.60 -5.17 -22.85
C VAL A 12 -12.63 -5.98 -21.99
N TYR A 13 -11.86 -5.29 -21.14
CA TYR A 13 -10.94 -5.97 -20.23
C TYR A 13 -11.66 -6.93 -19.28
N LEU A 14 -12.73 -6.47 -18.63
CA LEU A 14 -13.50 -7.30 -17.69
C LEU A 14 -14.20 -8.49 -18.38
N ALA A 15 -14.63 -8.32 -19.63
CA ALA A 15 -15.22 -9.42 -20.41
C ALA A 15 -14.21 -10.53 -20.73
N CYS A 16 -12.94 -10.18 -20.94
CA CYS A 16 -11.87 -11.12 -21.30
C CYS A 16 -11.07 -11.62 -20.10
N ALA A 17 -11.11 -10.93 -18.96
CA ALA A 17 -10.32 -11.27 -17.78
C ALA A 17 -10.85 -12.54 -17.09
N PRO A 18 -9.98 -13.40 -16.56
CA PRO A 18 -10.38 -14.50 -15.70
C PRO A 18 -11.16 -14.00 -14.48
N LYS A 19 -12.24 -14.67 -14.16
CA LYS A 19 -13.07 -14.30 -12.99
C LYS A 19 -12.31 -14.52 -11.68
N SER A 20 -12.30 -13.49 -10.82
CA SER A 20 -11.70 -13.54 -9.50
C SER A 20 -12.54 -12.75 -8.48
N ASN A 21 -12.68 -13.30 -7.29
CA ASN A 21 -13.32 -12.66 -6.15
C ASN A 21 -12.30 -12.04 -5.19
N ALA A 22 -11.01 -12.01 -5.51
CA ALA A 22 -9.96 -11.58 -4.61
C ALA A 22 -10.15 -10.13 -4.13
N VAL A 23 -10.46 -9.20 -5.04
CA VAL A 23 -10.73 -7.80 -4.72
C VAL A 23 -12.02 -7.65 -3.91
N TYR A 24 -13.08 -8.36 -4.29
CA TYR A 24 -14.37 -8.36 -3.56
C TYR A 24 -14.19 -8.84 -2.11
N ASN A 25 -13.48 -9.93 -1.90
CA ASN A 25 -13.20 -10.47 -0.58
C ASN A 25 -12.34 -9.51 0.25
N ALA A 26 -11.30 -8.91 -0.34
CA ALA A 26 -10.47 -7.92 0.31
C ALA A 26 -11.29 -6.68 0.74
N TYR A 27 -12.13 -6.15 -0.15
CA TYR A 27 -12.98 -5.01 0.12
C TYR A 27 -13.96 -5.29 1.28
N ASN A 28 -14.64 -6.43 1.27
CA ASN A 28 -15.56 -6.80 2.34
C ASN A 28 -14.86 -7.00 3.68
N ALA A 29 -13.67 -7.60 3.68
CA ALA A 29 -12.86 -7.77 4.87
C ALA A 29 -12.42 -6.41 5.46
N VAL A 30 -12.00 -5.47 4.61
CA VAL A 30 -11.67 -4.10 5.06
C VAL A 30 -12.91 -3.39 5.60
N ARG A 31 -14.06 -3.46 4.89
CA ARG A 31 -15.33 -2.85 5.37
C ARG A 31 -15.75 -3.37 6.74
N ALA A 32 -15.68 -4.68 6.94
CA ALA A 32 -16.02 -5.29 8.23
C ALA A 32 -15.06 -4.82 9.33
N PHE A 33 -13.77 -4.78 9.03
CA PHE A 33 -12.76 -4.30 9.97
C PHE A 33 -12.97 -2.83 10.36
N VAL A 34 -13.15 -1.94 9.39
CA VAL A 34 -13.33 -0.49 9.64
C VAL A 34 -14.57 -0.19 10.49
N LYS A 35 -15.63 -1.03 10.41
CA LYS A 35 -16.83 -0.87 11.26
C LYS A 35 -16.56 -1.12 12.74
N THR A 36 -15.56 -1.93 13.07
CA THR A 36 -15.25 -2.36 14.44
C THR A 36 -13.97 -1.76 14.98
N ASP A 37 -13.13 -1.20 14.11
CA ASP A 37 -11.87 -0.56 14.51
C ASP A 37 -12.07 0.91 14.86
N ARG A 38 -11.16 1.42 15.69
CA ARG A 38 -11.10 2.85 16.04
C ARG A 38 -10.48 3.67 14.93
N THR A 39 -10.73 4.97 14.90
CA THR A 39 -10.00 5.91 14.05
C THR A 39 -8.52 5.89 14.43
N ARG A 40 -7.66 5.72 13.43
CA ARG A 40 -6.20 5.70 13.59
C ARG A 40 -5.58 6.89 12.86
N PRO A 41 -4.64 7.60 13.48
CA PRO A 41 -3.98 8.71 12.82
C PRO A 41 -3.10 8.21 11.67
N VAL A 42 -2.99 9.01 10.63
CA VAL A 42 -1.98 8.79 9.58
C VAL A 42 -0.59 8.94 10.20
N PRO A 43 0.38 8.07 9.90
CA PRO A 43 1.75 8.22 10.39
C PRO A 43 2.33 9.60 10.12
N MET A 44 3.08 10.17 11.07
CA MET A 44 3.57 11.57 11.02
C MET A 44 4.37 11.86 9.75
N TYR A 45 5.25 10.96 9.35
CA TYR A 45 6.10 11.12 8.16
C TYR A 45 5.32 11.12 6.83
N LEU A 46 4.07 10.61 6.81
CA LEU A 46 3.19 10.67 5.64
C LEU A 46 2.33 11.93 5.58
N ARG A 47 2.32 12.73 6.65
CA ARG A 47 1.53 13.96 6.69
C ARG A 47 2.27 15.09 6.01
N ASN A 48 1.56 15.88 5.21
CA ASN A 48 2.11 17.09 4.64
C ASN A 48 2.46 18.11 5.73
N ALA A 49 3.54 18.86 5.52
CA ALA A 49 4.02 19.90 6.43
C ALA A 49 4.03 21.29 5.74
N PRO A 50 2.86 21.86 5.36
CA PRO A 50 2.79 23.13 4.62
C PRO A 50 3.18 24.33 5.47
N THR A 51 3.15 24.25 6.80
CA THR A 51 3.50 25.34 7.71
C THR A 51 4.79 25.04 8.47
N LYS A 52 5.45 26.11 8.96
CA LYS A 52 6.65 26.00 9.80
C LYS A 52 6.36 25.18 11.07
N LEU A 53 5.23 25.45 11.73
CA LEU A 53 4.81 24.74 12.93
C LEU A 53 4.68 23.23 12.68
N MET A 54 4.09 22.81 11.54
CA MET A 54 3.97 21.37 11.22
C MET A 54 5.33 20.72 11.01
N LYS A 55 6.30 21.43 10.41
CA LYS A 55 7.68 20.94 10.29
C LYS A 55 8.35 20.78 11.65
N GLU A 56 8.18 21.77 12.53
CA GLU A 56 8.70 21.73 13.91
C GLU A 56 8.07 20.58 14.73
N LEU A 57 6.84 20.22 14.43
CA LEU A 57 6.14 19.05 15.02
C LEU A 57 6.56 17.71 14.40
N GLY A 58 7.51 17.69 13.47
CA GLY A 58 8.04 16.47 12.85
C GLY A 58 7.17 15.88 11.72
N TYR A 59 6.23 16.66 11.17
CA TYR A 59 5.47 16.22 9.99
C TYR A 59 6.39 16.10 8.78
N HIS A 60 6.21 15.03 8.01
CA HIS A 60 7.01 14.69 6.82
C HIS A 60 8.49 14.36 7.11
N GLU A 61 8.90 14.31 8.37
CA GLU A 61 10.27 14.00 8.76
C GLU A 61 10.63 12.56 8.38
N GLY A 62 11.75 12.42 7.64
CA GLY A 62 12.23 11.13 7.15
C GLY A 62 11.32 10.48 6.11
N TYR A 63 10.46 11.22 5.44
CA TYR A 63 9.72 10.72 4.29
C TYR A 63 10.68 10.34 3.16
N ARG A 64 10.50 9.14 2.61
CA ARG A 64 11.28 8.66 1.47
C ARG A 64 10.42 8.71 0.21
N TYR A 65 10.82 9.52 -0.76
CA TYR A 65 10.10 9.64 -2.01
C TYR A 65 10.42 8.44 -2.91
N ALA A 66 9.43 7.60 -3.18
CA ALA A 66 9.63 6.33 -3.86
C ALA A 66 10.27 6.47 -5.25
N HIS A 67 10.04 7.59 -5.97
CA HIS A 67 10.64 7.82 -7.29
C HIS A 67 12.17 8.00 -7.25
N ASP A 68 12.73 8.42 -6.11
CA ASP A 68 14.17 8.59 -5.93
C ASP A 68 14.85 7.28 -5.48
N GLU A 69 14.06 6.25 -5.18
CA GLU A 69 14.54 4.96 -4.71
C GLU A 69 14.76 3.97 -5.86
N PRO A 70 15.68 3.00 -5.73
CA PRO A 70 15.90 1.96 -6.72
C PRO A 70 14.60 1.22 -7.10
N GLY A 71 14.30 1.19 -8.39
CA GLY A 71 13.07 0.58 -8.91
C GLY A 71 11.78 1.33 -8.52
N ALA A 72 11.88 2.60 -8.14
CA ALA A 72 10.78 3.43 -7.65
C ALA A 72 10.01 2.77 -6.49
N PHE A 73 10.73 2.09 -5.58
CA PHE A 73 10.16 1.37 -4.45
C PHE A 73 10.95 1.65 -3.17
N ALA A 74 10.34 2.35 -2.22
CA ALA A 74 10.94 2.64 -0.92
C ALA A 74 10.88 1.40 -0.01
N ALA A 75 11.81 0.48 -0.20
CA ALA A 75 11.86 -0.79 0.51
C ALA A 75 11.98 -0.59 2.03
N GLY A 76 11.22 -1.37 2.79
CA GLY A 76 11.21 -1.34 4.25
C GLY A 76 10.30 -0.28 4.87
N GLU A 77 9.66 0.58 4.07
CA GLU A 77 8.71 1.56 4.59
C GLU A 77 7.41 0.92 5.10
N ILE A 78 6.76 1.60 6.05
CA ILE A 78 5.49 1.19 6.66
C ILE A 78 4.48 2.29 6.42
N TYR A 79 3.48 2.05 5.59
CA TYR A 79 2.45 3.03 5.24
C TYR A 79 1.16 2.88 6.06
N MET A 80 1.01 1.78 6.77
CA MET A 80 -0.16 1.53 7.60
C MET A 80 -0.03 2.22 8.97
N PRO A 81 -1.15 2.67 9.56
CA PRO A 81 -1.18 3.18 10.92
C PRO A 81 -0.65 2.19 11.95
N GLU A 82 -0.25 2.70 13.11
CA GLU A 82 0.24 1.89 14.23
C GLU A 82 -0.77 0.78 14.61
N GLY A 83 -0.25 -0.43 14.76
CA GLY A 83 -1.03 -1.65 15.05
C GLY A 83 -1.67 -2.31 13.83
N LEU A 84 -1.49 -1.76 12.62
CA LEU A 84 -1.91 -2.37 11.36
C LEU A 84 -0.74 -2.75 10.45
N GLU A 85 0.49 -2.59 10.94
CA GLU A 85 1.70 -2.87 10.18
C GLU A 85 1.74 -4.33 9.73
N GLY A 86 1.96 -4.54 8.45
CA GLY A 86 2.04 -5.88 7.85
C GLY A 86 0.69 -6.54 7.62
N ARG A 87 -0.44 -5.87 7.92
CA ARG A 87 -1.76 -6.40 7.62
C ARG A 87 -2.01 -6.42 6.10
N LYS A 88 -2.40 -7.58 5.58
CA LYS A 88 -2.66 -7.78 4.15
C LYS A 88 -4.12 -8.19 3.96
N TRP A 89 -4.85 -7.42 3.17
CA TRP A 89 -6.25 -7.66 2.87
C TRP A 89 -6.45 -8.40 1.56
N TYR A 90 -5.69 -7.97 0.52
CA TYR A 90 -5.76 -8.57 -0.79
C TYR A 90 -4.88 -9.83 -0.84
N LYS A 91 -5.48 -10.90 -1.32
CA LYS A 91 -4.83 -12.20 -1.54
C LYS A 91 -5.11 -12.60 -2.98
N PRO A 92 -4.12 -12.47 -3.89
CA PRO A 92 -4.27 -12.90 -5.27
C PRO A 92 -4.65 -14.36 -5.36
N VAL A 93 -5.47 -14.72 -6.36
CA VAL A 93 -5.76 -16.12 -6.70
C VAL A 93 -4.82 -16.57 -7.81
N ASP A 94 -4.67 -17.89 -7.94
CA ASP A 94 -3.80 -18.51 -8.96
C ASP A 94 -4.51 -18.56 -10.33
N ARG A 95 -4.84 -17.37 -10.87
CA ARG A 95 -5.51 -17.23 -12.18
C ARG A 95 -5.10 -15.95 -12.90
N GLY A 96 -4.86 -16.05 -14.20
CA GLY A 96 -4.62 -14.93 -15.09
C GLY A 96 -3.51 -14.00 -14.63
N LEU A 97 -3.77 -12.71 -14.63
CA LEU A 97 -2.82 -11.68 -14.22
C LEU A 97 -2.46 -11.75 -12.73
N GLU A 98 -3.33 -12.33 -11.88
CA GLU A 98 -3.10 -12.37 -10.43
C GLU A 98 -1.92 -13.26 -10.06
N ILE A 99 -1.53 -14.23 -10.90
CA ILE A 99 -0.29 -15.01 -10.73
C ILE A 99 0.92 -14.08 -10.73
N LYS A 100 1.04 -13.20 -11.75
CA LYS A 100 2.13 -12.22 -11.84
C LYS A 100 2.07 -11.18 -10.72
N ILE A 101 0.88 -10.80 -10.28
CA ILE A 101 0.69 -9.91 -9.13
C ILE A 101 1.21 -10.58 -7.86
N ALA A 102 0.89 -11.85 -7.63
CA ALA A 102 1.38 -12.62 -6.48
C ALA A 102 2.92 -12.69 -6.45
N GLU A 103 3.54 -13.02 -7.59
CA GLU A 103 5.00 -13.04 -7.74
C GLU A 103 5.63 -11.67 -7.42
N LYS A 104 5.05 -10.60 -7.97
CA LYS A 104 5.52 -9.23 -7.71
C LYS A 104 5.39 -8.87 -6.22
N LEU A 105 4.26 -9.18 -5.60
CA LEU A 105 4.04 -8.90 -4.17
C LEU A 105 5.04 -9.67 -3.29
N ALA A 106 5.31 -10.94 -3.60
CA ALA A 106 6.31 -11.73 -2.89
C ALA A 106 7.71 -11.13 -3.01
N ARG A 107 8.11 -10.70 -4.23
CA ARG A 107 9.39 -10.01 -4.45
C ARG A 107 9.50 -8.71 -3.65
N LEU A 108 8.46 -7.86 -3.67
CA LEU A 108 8.44 -6.60 -2.91
C LEU A 108 8.54 -6.84 -1.40
N GLU A 109 7.91 -7.91 -0.90
CA GLU A 109 8.02 -8.28 0.53
C GLU A 109 9.46 -8.72 0.88
N SER A 110 10.11 -9.50 0.02
CA SER A 110 11.53 -9.87 0.21
C SER A 110 12.42 -8.63 0.30
N LEU A 111 12.23 -7.66 -0.61
CA LEU A 111 12.97 -6.39 -0.56
C LEU A 111 12.71 -5.60 0.73
N ASN A 112 11.47 -5.60 1.22
CA ASN A 112 11.13 -4.98 2.49
C ASN A 112 11.86 -5.65 3.67
N GLU A 113 11.89 -6.97 3.69
CA GLU A 113 12.58 -7.73 4.74
C GLU A 113 14.09 -7.50 4.72
N GLU A 114 14.70 -7.51 3.54
CA GLU A 114 16.12 -7.22 3.35
C GLU A 114 16.48 -5.80 3.82
N ALA A 115 15.65 -4.80 3.45
CA ALA A 115 15.85 -3.43 3.87
C ALA A 115 15.75 -3.28 5.40
N ARG A 116 14.77 -3.95 6.03
CA ARG A 116 14.62 -3.95 7.51
C ARG A 116 15.79 -4.63 8.20
N LYS A 117 16.27 -5.77 7.69
CA LYS A 117 17.46 -6.46 8.21
C LYS A 117 18.71 -5.59 8.09
N ALA A 118 18.83 -4.84 7.01
CA ALA A 118 19.94 -3.90 6.78
C ALA A 118 19.80 -2.55 7.54
N GLY A 119 18.75 -2.39 8.36
CA GLY A 119 18.50 -1.16 9.13
C GLY A 119 18.05 0.04 8.28
N ARG A 120 17.71 -0.17 7.01
CA ARG A 120 17.30 0.89 6.08
C ARG A 120 15.78 1.15 6.08
N GLY A 121 15.01 0.32 6.75
CA GLY A 121 13.56 0.42 6.83
C GLY A 121 13.07 0.94 8.18
N ARG A 122 11.81 1.34 8.24
CA ARG A 122 11.16 1.72 9.51
C ARG A 122 10.90 0.49 10.36
N ARG A 123 11.08 0.62 11.68
CA ARG A 123 10.72 -0.41 12.65
C ARG A 123 9.25 -0.25 13.06
N ARG A 124 8.57 -1.36 13.33
CA ARG A 124 7.21 -1.35 13.89
C ARG A 124 7.22 -0.54 15.21
N GLY A 125 6.25 0.36 15.38
CA GLY A 125 6.13 1.19 16.59
C GLY A 125 6.94 2.49 16.58
N GLN A 126 7.64 2.86 15.52
CA GLN A 126 8.35 4.16 15.40
C GLN A 126 7.48 5.29 14.82
N GLY A 127 6.18 5.15 14.84
CA GLY A 127 5.22 6.11 14.27
C GLY A 127 4.68 7.15 15.28
N ARG A 128 5.42 7.47 16.35
CA ARG A 128 5.04 8.57 17.27
C ARG A 128 5.50 9.89 16.77
#